data_c7b3126dafc93609be3ed34a8dfd5171
#
_entry.id   c7b3126dafc93609be3ed34a8dfd5171
#
_cell.length_a   1.000
_cell.length_b   1.000
_cell.length_c   1.000
_cell.angle_alpha   90.00
_cell.angle_beta   90.00
_cell.angle_gamma   90.00
#
_symmetry.space_group_name_H-M   'P 1'
#
loop_
_entity.id
_entity.type
_entity.pdbx_description
1 polymer ?
#
loop_
_entity_poly.entity_id
_entity_poly.type
_entity_poly.pdbx_seq_one_letter_code
_entity_poly.pdbx_strand_id
1 'polypeptide(L)'
;MIRAVLIALFFVSFSFAQTYYMNVKTKDGTQTFAIPNIDKVYFVNVKPDDIKDLEKLQNALKTFSLLQNYPNPFNPSTTIEYTLPNSGNVELKIFDINGKLVRTLENSFKETGYHKTVWDSKNEAGQTVSSGAYIYQVRTGATAISKKMIFIK
;
A
#
# COMPACT_ATOMS: atom_id res chain seq x y z
N MET A 1 34.99 12.88 -10.04
CA MET A 1 33.61 13.43 -9.78
C MET A 1 32.77 13.13 -11.00
N ILE A 2 31.92 12.15 -10.96
CA ILE A 2 31.02 11.80 -12.06
C ILE A 2 29.58 12.02 -11.54
N ARG A 3 28.96 13.06 -12.11
CA ARG A 3 27.55 13.38 -11.85
C ARG A 3 26.67 12.34 -12.56
N ALA A 4 25.86 11.59 -11.82
CA ALA A 4 24.81 10.78 -12.38
C ALA A 4 23.70 11.72 -12.85
N VAL A 5 23.45 11.78 -14.15
CA VAL A 5 22.32 12.52 -14.73
C VAL A 5 21.16 11.52 -14.83
N LEU A 6 20.16 11.71 -13.99
CA LEU A 6 18.90 10.98 -14.09
C LEU A 6 18.01 11.75 -15.08
N ILE A 7 17.80 11.22 -16.28
CA ILE A 7 16.85 11.79 -17.25
C ILE A 7 15.59 10.93 -17.19
N ALA A 8 14.54 11.47 -16.57
CA ALA A 8 13.21 10.89 -16.65
C ALA A 8 12.46 11.54 -17.82
N LEU A 9 12.18 10.79 -18.86
CA LEU A 9 11.33 11.22 -19.98
C LEU A 9 9.91 10.69 -19.73
N PHE A 10 8.96 11.60 -19.55
CA PHE A 10 7.54 11.30 -19.46
C PHE A 10 6.92 11.39 -20.86
N PHE A 11 6.35 10.29 -21.34
CA PHE A 11 5.39 10.31 -22.44
C PHE A 11 4.01 9.96 -21.91
N VAL A 12 3.07 10.89 -22.06
CA VAL A 12 1.65 10.65 -21.77
C VAL A 12 0.96 10.34 -23.09
N SER A 13 0.51 9.11 -23.28
CA SER A 13 -0.43 8.75 -24.33
C SER A 13 -1.62 8.04 -23.72
N PHE A 14 -2.82 8.54 -24.01
CA PHE A 14 -4.09 7.95 -23.57
C PHE A 14 -4.35 6.65 -24.33
N SER A 15 -4.34 5.51 -23.66
CA SER A 15 -4.99 4.26 -24.07
C SER A 15 -5.12 3.31 -22.89
N PHE A 16 -6.17 2.50 -22.89
CA PHE A 16 -6.55 1.54 -21.86
C PHE A 16 -5.40 0.62 -21.43
N ALA A 17 -5.22 0.45 -20.11
CA ALA A 17 -4.17 -0.36 -19.46
C ALA A 17 -2.74 0.13 -19.73
N GLN A 18 -2.36 1.26 -19.13
CA GLN A 18 -1.03 1.82 -19.28
C GLN A 18 -0.06 1.18 -18.28
N THR A 19 0.88 0.39 -18.80
CA THR A 19 2.05 -0.07 -18.02
C THR A 19 3.13 1.01 -18.10
N TYR A 20 3.53 1.53 -16.96
CA TYR A 20 4.63 2.50 -16.87
C TYR A 20 5.96 1.74 -16.76
N TYR A 21 7.01 2.30 -17.36
CA TYR A 21 8.35 1.73 -17.30
C TYR A 21 9.31 2.75 -16.69
N MET A 22 10.09 2.32 -15.71
CA MET A 22 11.18 3.09 -15.14
C MET A 22 12.52 2.56 -15.68
N ASN A 23 13.27 3.42 -16.35
CA ASN A 23 14.61 3.11 -16.84
C ASN A 23 15.64 3.65 -15.85
N VAL A 24 16.42 2.77 -15.25
CA VAL A 24 17.52 3.12 -14.36
C VAL A 24 18.83 2.91 -15.11
N LYS A 25 19.59 3.99 -15.33
CA LYS A 25 20.90 3.95 -15.98
C LYS A 25 21.97 3.78 -14.91
N THR A 26 22.66 2.66 -14.93
CA THR A 26 23.79 2.34 -14.06
C THR A 26 25.10 2.36 -14.85
N LYS A 27 26.25 2.18 -14.18
CA LYS A 27 27.56 2.04 -14.85
C LYS A 27 27.62 0.81 -15.79
N ASP A 28 26.82 -0.21 -15.51
CA ASP A 28 26.79 -1.50 -16.20
C ASP A 28 25.69 -1.59 -17.27
N GLY A 29 24.94 -0.49 -17.50
CA GLY A 29 23.89 -0.41 -18.52
C GLY A 29 22.57 0.16 -18.01
N THR A 30 21.54 0.07 -18.86
CA THR A 30 20.18 0.51 -18.52
C THR A 30 19.34 -0.70 -18.15
N GLN A 31 18.73 -0.68 -16.97
CA GLN A 31 17.73 -1.66 -16.55
C GLN A 31 16.34 -1.03 -16.62
N THR A 32 15.39 -1.77 -17.20
CA THR A 32 14.01 -1.35 -17.36
C THR A 32 13.12 -2.14 -16.41
N PHE A 33 12.34 -1.42 -15.60
CA PHE A 33 11.39 -2.02 -14.65
C PHE A 33 9.97 -1.63 -15.07
N ALA A 34 9.09 -2.61 -15.21
CA ALA A 34 7.66 -2.38 -15.41
C ALA A 34 7.00 -2.05 -14.07
N ILE A 35 6.27 -0.94 -14.02
CA ILE A 35 5.57 -0.48 -12.81
C ILE A 35 4.08 -0.45 -13.11
N PRO A 36 3.29 -1.40 -12.58
CA PRO A 36 1.88 -1.56 -12.95
C PRO A 36 0.94 -0.47 -12.43
N ASN A 37 1.30 0.34 -11.45
CA ASN A 37 0.50 1.49 -10.99
C ASN A 37 1.38 2.47 -10.21
N ILE A 38 1.52 3.72 -10.69
CA ILE A 38 2.26 4.77 -9.99
C ILE A 38 1.26 5.80 -9.43
N ASP A 39 0.96 5.74 -8.14
CA ASP A 39 0.22 6.82 -7.47
C ASP A 39 1.14 7.96 -6.99
N LYS A 40 2.41 7.66 -6.70
CA LYS A 40 3.43 8.64 -6.28
C LYS A 40 4.83 8.15 -6.61
N VAL A 41 5.66 9.04 -7.15
CA VAL A 41 7.11 8.83 -7.33
C VAL A 41 7.84 9.64 -6.28
N TYR A 42 8.59 8.97 -5.42
CA TYR A 42 9.49 9.64 -4.48
C TYR A 42 10.91 9.58 -5.04
N PHE A 43 11.51 10.75 -5.27
CA PHE A 43 12.93 10.82 -5.60
C PHE A 43 13.71 10.85 -4.29
N VAL A 44 14.36 9.76 -3.97
CA VAL A 44 15.35 9.70 -2.88
C VAL A 44 16.72 9.90 -3.53
N ASN A 45 17.52 10.83 -3.02
CA ASN A 45 18.93 10.94 -3.38
C ASN A 45 19.66 9.70 -2.85
N VAL A 46 19.65 8.62 -3.64
CA VAL A 46 20.37 7.38 -3.31
C VAL A 46 21.84 7.61 -3.67
N LYS A 47 22.71 7.67 -2.67
CA LYS A 47 24.15 7.63 -2.91
C LYS A 47 24.52 6.24 -3.44
N PRO A 48 25.57 6.12 -4.31
CA PRO A 48 25.97 4.82 -4.87
C PRO A 48 26.33 3.73 -3.86
N ASP A 49 26.53 4.10 -2.60
CA ASP A 49 26.89 3.18 -1.50
C ASP A 49 25.67 2.56 -0.78
N ASP A 50 24.43 2.96 -1.14
CA ASP A 50 23.20 2.52 -0.45
C ASP A 50 22.51 1.32 -1.15
N ILE A 51 23.28 0.40 -1.74
CA ILE A 51 22.76 -0.89 -2.28
C ILE A 51 21.98 -1.66 -1.21
N LYS A 52 22.36 -1.53 0.06
CA LYS A 52 21.65 -2.10 1.20
C LYS A 52 20.22 -1.58 1.38
N ASP A 53 19.95 -0.33 0.98
CA ASP A 53 18.61 0.24 1.09
C ASP A 53 17.69 -0.23 -0.05
N LEU A 54 18.23 -0.52 -1.23
CA LEU A 54 17.47 -1.17 -2.32
C LEU A 54 17.08 -2.60 -1.94
N GLU A 55 17.97 -3.35 -1.29
CA GLU A 55 17.66 -4.68 -0.77
C GLU A 55 16.61 -4.62 0.34
N LYS A 56 16.66 -3.62 1.23
CA LYS A 56 15.63 -3.39 2.25
C LYS A 56 14.27 -3.06 1.64
N LEU A 57 14.23 -2.20 0.59
CA LEU A 57 13.00 -1.88 -0.14
C LEU A 57 12.44 -3.11 -0.86
N GLN A 58 13.29 -3.89 -1.53
CA GLN A 58 12.87 -5.13 -2.17
C GLN A 58 12.37 -6.16 -1.15
N ASN A 59 13.02 -6.26 0.02
CA ASN A 59 12.60 -7.15 1.09
C ASN A 59 11.32 -6.67 1.77
N ALA A 60 11.11 -5.36 1.89
CA ALA A 60 9.85 -4.79 2.38
C ALA A 60 8.66 -5.14 1.46
N LEU A 61 8.88 -5.12 0.15
CA LEU A 61 7.87 -5.55 -0.83
C LEU A 61 7.62 -7.06 -0.84
N LYS A 62 8.59 -7.87 -0.36
CA LYS A 62 8.48 -9.34 -0.23
C LYS A 62 7.85 -9.77 1.08
N THR A 63 7.49 -8.85 1.97
CA THR A 63 6.93 -9.18 3.27
C THR A 63 5.48 -8.72 3.34
N PHE A 64 4.58 -9.61 3.77
CA PHE A 64 3.22 -9.22 4.10
C PHE A 64 3.24 -8.19 5.22
N SER A 65 2.76 -6.98 4.96
CA SER A 65 2.77 -5.87 5.93
C SER A 65 1.45 -5.11 5.91
N LEU A 66 1.09 -4.58 7.07
CA LEU A 66 -0.06 -3.71 7.27
C LEU A 66 0.45 -2.41 7.89
N LEU A 67 0.21 -1.29 7.21
CA LEU A 67 0.62 0.03 7.71
C LEU A 67 -0.39 0.57 8.71
N GLN A 68 0.02 1.57 9.49
CA GLN A 68 -0.90 2.33 10.33
C GLN A 68 -1.83 3.12 9.42
N ASN A 69 -3.13 3.06 9.68
CA ASN A 69 -4.12 3.84 8.94
C ASN A 69 -3.83 5.34 9.05
N TYR A 70 -4.11 6.07 7.99
CA TYR A 70 -3.91 7.53 7.97
C TYR A 70 -5.13 8.25 7.37
N PRO A 71 -5.60 9.31 8.05
CA PRO A 71 -5.19 9.79 9.38
C PRO A 71 -5.58 8.84 10.53
N ASN A 72 -4.93 8.99 11.70
CA ASN A 72 -5.31 8.32 12.94
C ASN A 72 -4.91 9.21 14.14
N PRO A 73 -5.85 9.78 14.95
CA PRO A 73 -7.30 9.63 14.81
C PRO A 73 -7.86 10.17 13.51
N PHE A 74 -9.06 9.71 13.08
CA PHE A 74 -9.67 10.10 11.82
C PHE A 74 -11.12 10.58 11.98
N ASN A 75 -11.59 11.38 11.00
CA ASN A 75 -12.96 11.90 10.86
C ASN A 75 -13.21 12.32 9.40
N PRO A 76 -14.24 11.86 8.70
CA PRO A 76 -15.01 10.64 8.95
C PRO A 76 -14.36 9.42 8.31
N SER A 77 -13.27 9.56 7.55
CA SER A 77 -12.64 8.50 6.78
C SER A 77 -11.15 8.35 7.04
N THR A 78 -10.66 7.14 6.80
CA THR A 78 -9.24 6.82 6.90
C THR A 78 -8.83 5.84 5.81
N THR A 79 -7.57 5.91 5.41
CA THR A 79 -6.97 4.98 4.45
C THR A 79 -6.20 3.89 5.18
N ILE A 80 -6.44 2.65 4.81
CA ILE A 80 -5.73 1.46 5.27
C ILE A 80 -4.86 0.98 4.11
N GLU A 81 -3.59 0.75 4.38
CA GLU A 81 -2.58 0.40 3.39
C GLU A 81 -1.87 -0.89 3.80
N TYR A 82 -1.66 -1.80 2.84
CA TYR A 82 -0.99 -3.06 3.08
C TYR A 82 -0.20 -3.52 1.85
N THR A 83 0.77 -4.40 2.05
CA THR A 83 1.59 -4.99 0.98
C THR A 83 1.45 -6.49 0.98
N LEU A 84 1.24 -7.06 -0.22
CA LEU A 84 1.17 -8.49 -0.45
C LEU A 84 2.46 -8.96 -1.13
N PRO A 85 3.19 -9.93 -0.56
CA PRO A 85 4.37 -10.51 -1.20
C PRO A 85 4.01 -11.42 -2.37
N ASN A 86 2.83 -12.03 -2.34
CA ASN A 86 2.29 -12.91 -3.37
C ASN A 86 0.83 -12.58 -3.61
N SER A 87 0.36 -12.78 -4.84
CA SER A 87 -1.05 -12.66 -5.18
C SER A 87 -1.88 -13.72 -4.44
N GLY A 88 -3.11 -13.37 -4.06
CA GLY A 88 -3.99 -14.27 -3.34
C GLY A 88 -5.29 -13.62 -2.89
N ASN A 89 -6.16 -14.43 -2.26
CA ASN A 89 -7.38 -13.92 -1.67
C ASN A 89 -7.06 -13.12 -0.40
N VAL A 90 -7.63 -11.92 -0.32
CA VAL A 90 -7.47 -11.00 0.80
C VAL A 90 -8.83 -10.72 1.43
N GLU A 91 -8.88 -10.81 2.75
CA GLU A 91 -9.97 -10.30 3.56
C GLU A 91 -9.47 -9.09 4.36
N LEU A 92 -10.10 -7.93 4.21
CA LEU A 92 -9.90 -6.76 5.06
C LEU A 92 -11.19 -6.50 5.84
N LYS A 93 -11.13 -6.65 7.15
CA LYS A 93 -12.28 -6.56 8.05
C LYS A 93 -12.04 -5.54 9.16
N ILE A 94 -13.11 -4.88 9.56
CA ILE A 94 -13.14 -3.95 10.69
C ILE A 94 -13.93 -4.60 11.83
N PHE A 95 -13.36 -4.53 13.04
CA PHE A 95 -13.97 -5.03 14.27
C PHE A 95 -14.05 -3.92 15.32
N ASP A 96 -15.02 -4.00 16.21
CA ASP A 96 -15.02 -3.21 17.43
C ASP A 96 -14.03 -3.78 18.46
N ILE A 97 -13.90 -3.12 19.62
CA ILE A 97 -12.99 -3.54 20.71
C ILE A 97 -13.39 -4.87 21.34
N ASN A 98 -14.62 -5.33 21.15
CA ASN A 98 -15.14 -6.61 21.66
C ASN A 98 -14.93 -7.76 20.66
N GLY A 99 -14.33 -7.46 19.50
CA GLY A 99 -14.10 -8.42 18.43
C GLY A 99 -15.33 -8.68 17.55
N LYS A 100 -16.41 -7.89 17.68
CA LYS A 100 -17.57 -7.99 16.82
C LYS A 100 -17.26 -7.39 15.46
N LEU A 101 -17.58 -8.11 14.39
CA LEU A 101 -17.44 -7.62 13.02
C LEU A 101 -18.32 -6.37 12.81
N VAL A 102 -17.71 -5.30 12.35
CA VAL A 102 -18.36 -4.03 12.00
C VAL A 102 -18.58 -3.94 10.50
N ARG A 103 -17.54 -4.24 9.70
CA ARG A 103 -17.61 -4.20 8.24
C ARG A 103 -16.52 -5.06 7.59
N THR A 104 -16.87 -5.66 6.46
CA THR A 104 -15.92 -6.23 5.52
C THR A 104 -15.65 -5.20 4.43
N LEU A 105 -14.42 -4.71 4.33
CA LEU A 105 -14.01 -3.73 3.32
C LEU A 105 -13.56 -4.41 2.03
N GLU A 106 -12.88 -5.56 2.15
CA GLU A 106 -12.42 -6.34 1.02
C GLU A 106 -12.59 -7.85 1.31
N ASN A 107 -12.97 -8.57 0.26
CA ASN A 107 -12.99 -10.03 0.23
C ASN A 107 -12.85 -10.47 -1.23
N SER A 108 -11.63 -10.39 -1.76
CA SER A 108 -11.37 -10.63 -3.19
C SER A 108 -9.92 -11.05 -3.44
N PHE A 109 -9.68 -11.58 -4.63
CA PHE A 109 -8.33 -11.84 -5.10
C PHE A 109 -7.60 -10.51 -5.38
N LYS A 110 -6.34 -10.42 -4.92
CA LYS A 110 -5.44 -9.29 -5.13
C LYS A 110 -4.11 -9.77 -5.70
N GLU A 111 -3.55 -8.97 -6.59
CA GLU A 111 -2.21 -9.18 -7.11
C GLU A 111 -1.14 -8.87 -6.06
N THR A 112 0.07 -9.35 -6.27
CA THR A 112 1.25 -8.95 -5.48
C THR A 112 1.45 -7.43 -5.53
N GLY A 113 1.93 -6.84 -4.45
CA GLY A 113 2.25 -5.42 -4.38
C GLY A 113 1.51 -4.66 -3.29
N TYR A 114 1.46 -3.36 -3.48
CA TYR A 114 0.87 -2.39 -2.54
C TYR A 114 -0.61 -2.15 -2.85
N HIS A 115 -1.42 -2.15 -1.79
CA HIS A 115 -2.87 -1.95 -1.85
C HIS A 115 -3.32 -0.90 -0.84
N LYS A 116 -4.39 -0.20 -1.18
CA LYS A 116 -5.03 0.79 -0.32
C LYS A 116 -6.54 0.68 -0.39
N THR A 117 -7.20 0.87 0.75
CA THR A 117 -8.66 0.85 0.89
C THR A 117 -9.09 1.91 1.87
N VAL A 118 -10.19 2.58 1.59
CA VAL A 118 -10.74 3.62 2.47
C VAL A 118 -11.89 3.05 3.29
N TRP A 119 -11.91 3.37 4.60
CA TRP A 119 -13.06 3.16 5.45
C TRP A 119 -13.71 4.48 5.81
N ASP A 120 -15.02 4.57 5.60
CA ASP A 120 -15.87 5.75 5.76
C ASP A 120 -16.64 5.78 7.10
N SER A 121 -16.16 5.07 8.12
CA SER A 121 -16.80 4.93 9.45
C SER A 121 -18.20 4.32 9.42
N LYS A 122 -18.55 3.54 8.40
CA LYS A 122 -19.86 2.88 8.31
C LYS A 122 -19.75 1.38 8.58
N ASN A 123 -20.82 0.84 9.17
CA ASN A 123 -21.00 -0.60 9.34
C ASN A 123 -21.53 -1.25 8.05
N GLU A 124 -21.78 -2.57 8.07
CA GLU A 124 -22.35 -3.31 6.93
C GLU A 124 -23.71 -2.78 6.48
N ALA A 125 -24.51 -2.21 7.39
CA ALA A 125 -25.82 -1.60 7.09
C ALA A 125 -25.71 -0.16 6.55
N GLY A 126 -24.49 0.36 6.32
CA GLY A 126 -24.25 1.73 5.84
C GLY A 126 -24.45 2.82 6.90
N GLN A 127 -24.66 2.47 8.15
CA GLN A 127 -24.84 3.41 9.26
C GLN A 127 -23.48 3.81 9.83
N THR A 128 -23.30 5.11 10.13
CA THR A 128 -22.10 5.62 10.80
C THR A 128 -21.98 5.05 12.21
N VAL A 129 -20.84 4.49 12.51
CA VAL A 129 -20.56 3.91 13.83
C VAL A 129 -20.26 4.98 14.88
N SER A 130 -20.21 4.61 16.16
CA SER A 130 -19.87 5.51 17.27
C SER A 130 -18.40 5.87 17.26
N SER A 131 -18.04 7.05 17.79
CA SER A 131 -16.64 7.38 18.07
C SER A 131 -16.04 6.35 19.01
N GLY A 132 -14.79 5.99 18.81
CA GLY A 132 -14.12 4.98 19.62
C GLY A 132 -12.96 4.29 18.91
N ALA A 133 -12.45 3.25 19.57
CA ALA A 133 -11.38 2.43 19.04
C ALA A 133 -11.95 1.26 18.23
N TYR A 134 -11.30 0.99 17.10
CA TYR A 134 -11.61 -0.11 16.19
C TYR A 134 -10.34 -0.87 15.85
N ILE A 135 -10.49 -2.11 15.43
CA ILE A 135 -9.40 -2.96 14.97
C ILE A 135 -9.65 -3.26 13.50
N TYR A 136 -8.67 -3.04 12.65
CA TYR A 136 -8.70 -3.52 11.28
C TYR A 136 -7.72 -4.68 11.12
N GLN A 137 -8.15 -5.68 10.36
CA GLN A 137 -7.39 -6.89 10.11
C GLN A 137 -7.34 -7.19 8.62
N VAL A 138 -6.15 -7.40 8.11
CA VAL A 138 -5.92 -7.96 6.78
C VAL A 138 -5.48 -9.40 6.94
N ARG A 139 -6.14 -10.29 6.22
CA ARG A 139 -5.83 -11.72 6.17
C ARG A 139 -5.54 -12.13 4.73
N THR A 140 -4.49 -12.92 4.54
CA THR A 140 -4.20 -13.60 3.28
C THR A 140 -3.69 -15.02 3.60
N GLY A 141 -4.33 -16.03 3.04
CA GLY A 141 -4.06 -17.43 3.38
C GLY A 141 -4.17 -17.68 4.89
N ALA A 142 -3.13 -18.24 5.49
CA ALA A 142 -3.06 -18.52 6.93
C ALA A 142 -2.58 -17.33 7.77
N THR A 143 -2.10 -16.24 7.15
CA THR A 143 -1.50 -15.10 7.85
C THR A 143 -2.52 -13.98 8.03
N ALA A 144 -2.57 -13.41 9.24
CA ALA A 144 -3.39 -12.24 9.53
C ALA A 144 -2.58 -11.23 10.35
N ILE A 145 -2.71 -9.95 9.98
CA ILE A 145 -2.13 -8.82 10.70
C ILE A 145 -3.24 -7.86 11.09
N SER A 146 -3.21 -7.38 12.33
CA SER A 146 -4.21 -6.45 12.86
C SER A 146 -3.56 -5.21 13.45
N LYS A 147 -4.25 -4.07 13.33
CA LYS A 147 -3.86 -2.82 13.98
C LYS A 147 -5.08 -2.11 14.54
N LYS A 148 -4.82 -1.20 15.49
CA LYS A 148 -5.83 -0.35 16.12
C LYS A 148 -5.91 1.01 15.42
N MET A 149 -7.13 1.54 15.31
CA MET A 149 -7.41 2.90 14.86
C MET A 149 -8.42 3.57 15.79
N ILE A 150 -8.48 4.92 15.75
CA ILE A 150 -9.35 5.73 16.59
C ILE A 150 -10.22 6.61 15.68
N PHE A 151 -11.52 6.44 15.79
CA PHE A 151 -12.53 7.29 15.13
C PHE A 151 -13.02 8.36 16.11
N ILE A 152 -13.06 9.61 15.66
CA ILE A 152 -13.61 10.77 16.37
C ILE A 152 -14.64 11.47 15.48
N LYS A 153 -15.76 11.87 16.07
CA LYS A 153 -16.78 12.72 15.40
C LYS A 153 -16.48 14.16 15.69
#